data_f4f667cebcca3c3e28d2acffd4143b2c
#
_entry.id   f4f667cebcca3c3e28d2acffd4143b2c
#
_cell.length_a   1.000
_cell.length_b   1.000
_cell.length_c   1.000
_cell.angle_alpha   90.00
_cell.angle_beta   90.00
_cell.angle_gamma   90.00
#
_symmetry.space_group_name_H-M   'P 1'
#
loop_
_entity.id
_entity.type
_entity.pdbx_description
1 polymer ?
#
loop_
_entity_poly.entity_id
_entity_poly.type
_entity_poly.pdbx_seq_one_letter_code
_entity_poly.pdbx_strand_id
1 'polypeptide(L)'
;MAGSKSCEAPESELSGGGRSSKRAEEVVPGGGRPLIITEDPLLLDDLLRLCAAAGAEPHVHHAVPEPDGAGAPGGGDGENVDFRASTLGSVGWDSAPLVLVGDDAARRVRGAPRRDAVLLVGRDLDDPLVWQRALEIGAEEVLRLPDAENRLVDRIADVVEGAGRPALAVGVIGGSGGAGASTLACALAVRAARAGERTILIDGDPLGGGMDVLLGGEGAEGLRWPDFAASRGRVGAGALEESLPELHALRVLSWDRGDRVVVPPAAMRSVVAAARRRGGVVVVDLPRRVDEAVAEVLAQLDLVLMVVPGELRAVAAAGRVAAGVRMVARDVRVVVRGRCPEGLDAEAVARLLGAPLAGEVPVEVGLPGRVAEGEPPGSRGRGALARFCDGFWRRVLGSAQGVPA
;
A
#
# COMPACT_ATOMS: atom_id res chain seq x y z
N MET A 1 49.88 -41.81 33.66
CA MET A 1 49.45 -41.92 35.05
C MET A 1 48.13 -41.20 35.13
N ALA A 2 47.03 -41.91 35.02
CA ALA A 2 46.19 -42.47 36.05
C ALA A 2 45.57 -41.37 36.91
N GLY A 3 44.27 -41.17 36.94
CA GLY A 3 43.26 -42.12 37.29
C GLY A 3 41.85 -41.53 37.15
N SER A 4 41.04 -42.43 36.73
CA SER A 4 39.60 -42.44 36.73
C SER A 4 38.99 -42.33 38.13
N LYS A 5 37.80 -41.75 38.24
CA LYS A 5 36.76 -42.26 39.16
C LYS A 5 35.35 -41.89 38.67
N SER A 6 34.62 -42.93 38.35
CA SER A 6 33.19 -43.07 38.30
C SER A 6 32.53 -42.84 39.65
N CYS A 7 31.28 -42.35 39.70
CA CYS A 7 30.29 -42.78 40.70
C CYS A 7 28.91 -42.35 40.13
N GLU A 8 28.18 -43.24 39.78
CA GLU A 8 26.85 -43.83 39.96
C GLU A 8 25.74 -42.93 40.48
N ALA A 9 24.62 -43.11 39.79
CA ALA A 9 23.27 -42.59 40.10
C ALA A 9 22.68 -43.25 41.38
N PRO A 10 21.56 -42.74 41.88
CA PRO A 10 20.39 -43.61 41.86
C PRO A 10 19.10 -42.99 41.32
N GLU A 11 18.35 -43.89 40.74
CA GLU A 11 16.95 -43.78 40.36
C GLU A 11 16.04 -43.59 41.58
N SER A 12 14.99 -42.81 41.44
CA SER A 12 13.73 -43.09 42.14
C SER A 12 12.56 -42.57 41.32
N GLU A 13 11.71 -43.49 40.98
CA GLU A 13 10.37 -43.35 40.39
C GLU A 13 9.45 -42.46 41.24
N LEU A 14 8.50 -41.74 40.61
CA LEU A 14 7.06 -42.07 40.65
C LEU A 14 6.19 -40.91 40.11
N SER A 15 5.39 -41.28 39.13
CA SER A 15 3.96 -41.03 39.07
C SER A 15 3.40 -39.64 38.74
N GLY A 16 2.83 -39.56 37.57
CA GLY A 16 1.40 -39.26 37.44
C GLY A 16 1.02 -37.78 37.27
N GLY A 17 0.59 -37.43 36.11
CA GLY A 17 -0.17 -36.20 35.92
C GLY A 17 -0.14 -35.71 34.47
N GLY A 18 -0.86 -36.40 33.57
CA GLY A 18 -1.13 -35.88 32.24
C GLY A 18 -1.84 -34.56 32.28
N ARG A 19 -1.18 -33.48 31.91
CA ARG A 19 -1.79 -32.26 31.44
C ARG A 19 -1.49 -32.15 29.95
N SER A 20 -2.50 -32.50 29.17
CA SER A 20 -2.61 -32.19 27.76
C SER A 20 -2.41 -30.70 27.60
N SER A 21 -1.22 -30.30 27.21
CA SER A 21 -0.89 -29.00 26.71
C SER A 21 -1.59 -28.88 25.35
N LYS A 22 -2.81 -28.29 25.32
CA LYS A 22 -3.35 -27.72 24.10
C LYS A 22 -2.31 -26.72 23.61
N ARG A 23 -1.58 -27.09 22.56
CA ARG A 23 -0.88 -26.12 21.72
C ARG A 23 -1.93 -25.09 21.34
N ALA A 24 -1.76 -23.86 21.81
CA ALA A 24 -2.38 -22.71 21.22
C ALA A 24 -1.94 -22.74 19.77
N GLU A 25 -2.87 -22.96 18.85
CA GLU A 25 -2.67 -22.65 17.45
C GLU A 25 -2.30 -21.18 17.41
N GLU A 26 -1.06 -20.95 17.05
CA GLU A 26 -0.54 -19.64 16.68
C GLU A 26 -1.40 -19.18 15.50
N VAL A 27 -2.35 -18.28 15.78
CA VAL A 27 -3.15 -17.61 14.78
C VAL A 27 -2.16 -16.75 13.99
N VAL A 28 -1.67 -17.32 12.89
CA VAL A 28 -1.11 -16.54 11.79
C VAL A 28 -2.16 -15.47 11.48
N PRO A 29 -1.84 -14.17 11.43
CA PRO A 29 -2.77 -13.14 10.98
C PRO A 29 -3.04 -13.40 9.49
N GLY A 30 -3.94 -14.33 9.23
CA GLY A 30 -4.36 -14.75 7.90
C GLY A 30 -5.26 -13.70 7.30
N GLY A 31 -5.01 -13.36 6.06
CA GLY A 31 -5.87 -12.53 5.24
C GLY A 31 -7.34 -12.96 5.39
N GLY A 32 -8.23 -11.99 5.59
CA GLY A 32 -9.62 -12.27 5.83
C GLY A 32 -10.29 -12.84 4.59
N ARG A 33 -11.27 -13.74 4.77
CA ARG A 33 -12.03 -14.34 3.68
C ARG A 33 -13.15 -13.40 3.23
N PRO A 34 -13.27 -13.08 1.93
CA PRO A 34 -14.41 -12.35 1.40
C PRO A 34 -15.72 -13.12 1.62
N LEU A 35 -16.82 -12.41 1.85
CA LEU A 35 -18.16 -13.00 1.93
C LEU A 35 -18.88 -12.76 0.61
N ILE A 36 -19.40 -13.81 0.00
CA ILE A 36 -20.24 -13.76 -1.20
C ILE A 36 -21.69 -14.06 -0.80
N ILE A 37 -22.62 -13.20 -1.22
CA ILE A 37 -24.04 -13.34 -1.02
C ILE A 37 -24.74 -13.22 -2.37
N THR A 38 -25.13 -14.32 -2.98
CA THR A 38 -25.89 -14.37 -4.23
C THR A 38 -26.62 -15.71 -4.37
N GLU A 39 -27.71 -15.73 -5.10
CA GLU A 39 -28.44 -16.94 -5.47
C GLU A 39 -28.33 -17.22 -6.98
N ASP A 40 -27.83 -16.26 -7.75
CA ASP A 40 -27.55 -16.47 -9.17
C ASP A 40 -26.33 -17.40 -9.33
N PRO A 41 -26.52 -18.65 -9.83
CA PRO A 41 -25.45 -19.61 -9.95
C PRO A 41 -24.40 -19.18 -10.95
N LEU A 42 -24.74 -18.40 -11.96
CA LEU A 42 -23.80 -17.89 -12.96
C LEU A 42 -22.92 -16.76 -12.38
N LEU A 43 -23.53 -15.87 -11.59
CA LEU A 43 -22.78 -14.83 -10.88
C LEU A 43 -21.88 -15.46 -9.81
N LEU A 44 -22.35 -16.48 -9.10
CA LEU A 44 -21.55 -17.19 -8.10
C LEU A 44 -20.31 -17.82 -8.74
N ASP A 45 -20.45 -18.50 -9.88
CA ASP A 45 -19.32 -19.11 -10.60
C ASP A 45 -18.29 -18.05 -11.01
N ASP A 46 -18.75 -16.93 -11.56
CA ASP A 46 -17.87 -15.80 -11.90
C ASP A 46 -17.13 -15.26 -10.65
N LEU A 47 -17.83 -15.06 -9.53
CA LEU A 47 -17.24 -14.54 -8.30
C LEU A 47 -16.23 -15.53 -7.69
N LEU A 48 -16.51 -16.83 -7.71
CA LEU A 48 -15.58 -17.87 -7.26
C LEU A 48 -14.32 -17.90 -8.12
N ARG A 49 -14.47 -17.82 -9.44
CA ARG A 49 -13.36 -17.73 -10.39
C ARG A 49 -12.48 -16.50 -10.13
N LEU A 50 -13.10 -15.34 -9.88
CA LEU A 50 -12.38 -14.09 -9.60
C LEU A 50 -11.70 -14.12 -8.23
N CYS A 51 -12.33 -14.73 -7.21
CA CYS A 51 -11.69 -14.98 -5.93
C CYS A 51 -10.45 -15.89 -6.08
N ALA A 52 -10.56 -16.98 -6.83
CA ALA A 52 -9.42 -17.85 -7.11
C ALA A 52 -8.29 -17.12 -7.85
N ALA A 53 -8.64 -16.28 -8.83
CA ALA A 53 -7.66 -15.43 -9.53
C ALA A 53 -6.97 -14.41 -8.61
N ALA A 54 -7.65 -13.98 -7.55
CA ALA A 54 -7.12 -13.10 -6.52
C ALA A 54 -6.38 -13.84 -5.38
N GLY A 55 -6.31 -15.18 -5.42
CA GLY A 55 -5.73 -15.99 -4.34
C GLY A 55 -6.59 -16.04 -3.07
N ALA A 56 -7.90 -15.79 -3.19
CA ALA A 56 -8.85 -15.72 -2.08
C ALA A 56 -9.69 -16.99 -1.96
N GLU A 57 -9.94 -17.43 -0.72
CA GLU A 57 -10.96 -18.42 -0.40
C GLU A 57 -12.19 -17.70 0.19
N PRO A 58 -13.28 -17.51 -0.57
CA PRO A 58 -14.45 -16.81 -0.05
C PRO A 58 -15.30 -17.69 0.85
N HIS A 59 -16.03 -17.06 1.77
CA HIS A 59 -17.20 -17.65 2.37
C HIS A 59 -18.40 -17.40 1.47
N VAL A 60 -19.14 -18.45 1.09
CA VAL A 60 -20.36 -18.32 0.31
C VAL A 60 -21.56 -18.52 1.23
N HIS A 61 -22.43 -17.53 1.24
CA HIS A 61 -23.71 -17.60 1.94
C HIS A 61 -24.81 -17.90 0.92
N HIS A 62 -25.31 -19.14 0.96
CA HIS A 62 -26.53 -19.51 0.27
C HIS A 62 -27.69 -19.15 1.18
N ALA A 63 -28.63 -18.34 0.72
CA ALA A 63 -29.88 -18.19 1.43
C ALA A 63 -30.58 -19.55 1.44
N VAL A 64 -30.90 -20.05 2.62
CA VAL A 64 -31.71 -21.24 2.77
C VAL A 64 -33.10 -20.91 2.19
N PRO A 65 -33.64 -21.72 1.25
CA PRO A 65 -35.02 -21.53 0.81
C PRO A 65 -35.94 -21.60 2.04
N GLU A 66 -36.86 -20.63 2.18
CA GLU A 66 -37.91 -20.79 3.16
C GLU A 66 -38.67 -22.09 2.85
N PRO A 67 -38.98 -22.94 3.85
CA PRO A 67 -39.79 -24.11 3.60
C PRO A 67 -41.14 -23.65 3.09
N ASP A 68 -41.47 -24.05 1.86
CA ASP A 68 -42.81 -23.90 1.31
C ASP A 68 -43.86 -24.53 2.25
N GLY A 69 -44.79 -23.72 2.70
CA GLY A 69 -46.07 -24.23 3.13
C GLY A 69 -46.43 -24.23 4.60
N ALA A 70 -47.10 -23.18 5.00
CA ALA A 70 -48.35 -23.34 5.77
C ALA A 70 -49.15 -22.05 5.63
N GLY A 71 -50.20 -22.08 4.88
CA GLY A 71 -51.13 -20.98 4.72
C GLY A 71 -51.84 -20.63 6.02
N ALA A 72 -52.02 -19.32 6.25
CA ALA A 72 -53.21 -18.78 6.93
C ALA A 72 -53.36 -17.30 6.51
N PRO A 73 -54.57 -16.84 6.23
CA PRO A 73 -54.83 -15.46 5.81
C PRO A 73 -55.02 -14.56 7.03
N GLY A 74 -54.37 -13.44 7.08
CA GLY A 74 -54.61 -12.43 8.10
C GLY A 74 -53.88 -11.15 7.76
N GLY A 75 -54.63 -10.12 7.33
CA GLY A 75 -54.13 -8.81 7.01
C GLY A 75 -53.57 -8.12 8.22
N GLY A 76 -52.67 -7.19 7.97
CA GLY A 76 -52.10 -6.27 8.97
C GLY A 76 -50.80 -5.68 8.45
N ASP A 77 -50.87 -4.43 8.11
CA ASP A 77 -49.88 -3.35 8.14
C ASP A 77 -48.40 -3.70 8.19
N GLY A 78 -47.68 -3.10 7.22
CA GLY A 78 -46.26 -2.90 7.07
C GLY A 78 -45.33 -3.17 8.26
N GLU A 79 -45.03 -4.41 8.56
CA GLU A 79 -43.96 -4.74 9.51
C GLU A 79 -42.64 -4.92 8.76
N ASN A 80 -41.74 -4.02 9.11
CA ASN A 80 -40.32 -4.07 8.88
C ASN A 80 -39.81 -5.48 9.21
N VAL A 81 -39.43 -6.25 8.20
CA VAL A 81 -38.80 -7.56 8.44
C VAL A 81 -37.41 -7.27 9.00
N ASP A 82 -37.34 -7.30 10.32
CA ASP A 82 -36.09 -7.20 11.04
C ASP A 82 -35.08 -8.20 10.46
N PHE A 83 -33.98 -7.68 9.93
CA PHE A 83 -32.80 -8.46 9.60
C PHE A 83 -32.33 -9.17 10.88
N ARG A 84 -32.80 -10.39 11.08
CA ARG A 84 -32.36 -11.20 12.21
C ARG A 84 -30.95 -11.68 11.91
N ALA A 85 -29.96 -11.12 12.61
CA ALA A 85 -28.57 -11.57 12.66
C ALA A 85 -28.38 -13.08 12.93
N SER A 86 -29.46 -13.80 13.22
CA SER A 86 -29.48 -15.23 13.50
C SER A 86 -29.40 -16.12 12.25
N THR A 87 -29.59 -15.59 11.03
CA THR A 87 -29.53 -16.37 9.79
C THR A 87 -28.17 -16.30 9.10
N LEU A 88 -27.43 -15.23 9.31
CA LEU A 88 -26.00 -15.14 8.96
C LEU A 88 -25.24 -15.57 10.21
N GLY A 89 -24.83 -16.83 10.30
CA GLY A 89 -24.02 -17.32 11.43
C GLY A 89 -22.89 -16.34 11.77
N SER A 90 -22.42 -16.33 13.02
CA SER A 90 -21.49 -15.37 13.65
C SER A 90 -20.13 -15.14 12.94
N VAL A 91 -19.93 -15.60 11.72
CA VAL A 91 -18.75 -15.43 10.86
C VAL A 91 -19.17 -14.77 9.54
N GLY A 92 -20.01 -13.75 9.62
CA GLY A 92 -20.55 -13.30 8.35
C GLY A 92 -20.31 -11.81 8.10
N TRP A 93 -21.38 -11.05 8.23
CA TRP A 93 -21.45 -9.67 7.78
C TRP A 93 -20.44 -8.74 8.45
N ASP A 94 -20.30 -8.80 9.79
CA ASP A 94 -19.46 -7.86 10.53
C ASP A 94 -17.96 -8.20 10.49
N SER A 95 -17.62 -9.48 10.34
CA SER A 95 -16.24 -9.96 10.40
C SER A 95 -15.57 -10.11 9.03
N ALA A 96 -16.35 -10.20 7.94
CA ALA A 96 -15.79 -10.33 6.61
C ALA A 96 -15.08 -9.02 6.19
N PRO A 97 -13.86 -9.08 5.72
CA PRO A 97 -13.13 -7.87 5.31
C PRO A 97 -13.67 -7.25 4.01
N LEU A 98 -14.41 -8.02 3.22
CA LEU A 98 -15.10 -7.59 1.99
C LEU A 98 -16.37 -8.40 1.84
N VAL A 99 -17.46 -7.72 1.48
CA VAL A 99 -18.75 -8.36 1.19
C VAL A 99 -19.12 -8.09 -0.26
N LEU A 100 -19.33 -9.17 -1.02
CA LEU A 100 -19.78 -9.13 -2.41
C LEU A 100 -21.25 -9.54 -2.42
N VAL A 101 -22.14 -8.60 -2.71
CA VAL A 101 -23.58 -8.83 -2.74
C VAL A 101 -24.04 -8.87 -4.18
N GLY A 102 -24.65 -9.96 -4.61
CA GLY A 102 -25.31 -10.04 -5.89
C GLY A 102 -26.52 -9.11 -5.96
N ASP A 103 -26.81 -8.53 -7.12
CA ASP A 103 -28.00 -7.70 -7.31
C ASP A 103 -29.30 -8.45 -7.01
N ASP A 104 -29.32 -9.75 -7.28
CA ASP A 104 -30.39 -10.69 -6.95
C ASP A 104 -30.64 -10.79 -5.45
N ALA A 105 -29.59 -10.72 -4.65
CA ALA A 105 -29.61 -10.89 -3.18
C ALA A 105 -29.70 -9.57 -2.41
N ALA A 106 -29.51 -8.42 -3.05
CA ALA A 106 -29.43 -7.12 -2.40
C ALA A 106 -30.63 -6.78 -1.49
N ARG A 107 -31.86 -7.21 -1.90
CA ARG A 107 -33.08 -6.99 -1.12
C ARG A 107 -33.09 -7.72 0.21
N ARG A 108 -32.37 -8.83 0.33
CA ARG A 108 -32.32 -9.68 1.54
C ARG A 108 -31.40 -9.14 2.61
N VAL A 109 -30.37 -8.43 2.19
CA VAL A 109 -29.43 -7.75 3.10
C VAL A 109 -29.85 -6.30 3.41
N ARG A 110 -31.05 -5.92 2.96
CA ARG A 110 -31.65 -4.64 3.28
C ARG A 110 -31.82 -4.51 4.80
N GLY A 111 -31.33 -3.43 5.39
CA GLY A 111 -31.37 -3.23 6.85
C GLY A 111 -30.20 -3.85 7.61
N ALA A 112 -29.25 -4.50 6.94
CA ALA A 112 -28.00 -4.89 7.57
C ALA A 112 -27.27 -3.68 8.14
N PRO A 113 -26.50 -3.83 9.24
CA PRO A 113 -25.70 -2.76 9.79
C PRO A 113 -24.77 -2.17 8.70
N ARG A 114 -24.71 -0.83 8.63
CA ARG A 114 -23.82 -0.18 7.69
C ARG A 114 -22.37 -0.47 8.04
N ARG A 115 -21.59 -0.80 7.03
CA ARG A 115 -20.17 -1.09 7.14
C ARG A 115 -19.43 -0.67 5.86
N ASP A 116 -18.12 -0.56 5.97
CA ASP A 116 -17.23 -0.37 4.83
C ASP A 116 -17.01 -1.68 4.06
N ALA A 117 -16.52 -1.57 2.85
CA ALA A 117 -16.15 -2.69 1.97
C ALA A 117 -17.33 -3.60 1.60
N VAL A 118 -18.48 -3.03 1.24
CA VAL A 118 -19.60 -3.70 0.61
C VAL A 118 -19.64 -3.32 -0.87
N LEU A 119 -19.67 -4.31 -1.77
CA LEU A 119 -19.77 -4.10 -3.22
C LEU A 119 -21.05 -4.77 -3.73
N LEU A 120 -21.82 -4.05 -4.54
CA LEU A 120 -22.94 -4.62 -5.29
C LEU A 120 -22.42 -5.11 -6.64
N VAL A 121 -22.63 -6.38 -6.96
CA VAL A 121 -22.12 -6.99 -8.19
C VAL A 121 -23.27 -7.61 -8.98
N GLY A 122 -23.30 -7.38 -10.28
CA GLY A 122 -24.28 -7.98 -11.16
C GLY A 122 -23.76 -8.20 -12.56
N ARG A 123 -24.42 -9.06 -13.32
CA ARG A 123 -24.13 -9.33 -14.75
C ARG A 123 -24.93 -8.44 -15.68
N ASP A 124 -26.17 -8.18 -15.30
CA ASP A 124 -27.07 -7.27 -15.98
C ASP A 124 -27.58 -6.24 -14.96
N LEU A 125 -27.20 -5.00 -15.13
CA LEU A 125 -27.52 -3.89 -14.24
C LEU A 125 -28.40 -2.84 -14.94
N ASP A 126 -29.15 -3.25 -15.95
CA ASP A 126 -30.03 -2.33 -16.71
C ASP A 126 -31.29 -1.93 -15.90
N ASP A 127 -31.54 -2.58 -14.75
CA ASP A 127 -32.60 -2.16 -13.83
C ASP A 127 -32.28 -0.80 -13.19
N PRO A 128 -33.11 0.25 -13.41
CA PRO A 128 -32.89 1.58 -12.81
C PRO A 128 -32.82 1.56 -11.27
N LEU A 129 -33.37 0.54 -10.63
CA LEU A 129 -33.41 0.39 -9.17
C LEU A 129 -32.09 -0.16 -8.57
N VAL A 130 -31.13 -0.52 -9.39
CA VAL A 130 -29.82 -1.05 -8.91
C VAL A 130 -29.12 -0.07 -7.99
N TRP A 131 -29.14 1.21 -8.33
CA TRP A 131 -28.52 2.26 -7.52
C TRP A 131 -29.25 2.49 -6.20
N GLN A 132 -30.58 2.36 -6.20
CA GLN A 132 -31.36 2.42 -4.96
C GLN A 132 -30.99 1.25 -4.04
N ARG A 133 -30.91 0.03 -4.59
CA ARG A 133 -30.48 -1.16 -3.82
C ARG A 133 -29.07 -0.99 -3.26
N ALA A 134 -28.14 -0.46 -4.06
CA ALA A 134 -26.78 -0.18 -3.61
C ALA A 134 -26.76 0.78 -2.39
N LEU A 135 -27.54 1.85 -2.44
CA LEU A 135 -27.67 2.80 -1.32
C LEU A 135 -28.32 2.16 -0.08
N GLU A 136 -29.34 1.32 -0.26
CA GLU A 136 -30.04 0.63 0.82
C GLU A 136 -29.12 -0.31 1.60
N ILE A 137 -28.22 -1.02 0.92
CA ILE A 137 -27.25 -1.93 1.55
C ILE A 137 -25.93 -1.24 1.96
N GLY A 138 -25.77 0.04 1.66
CA GLY A 138 -24.54 0.78 1.93
C GLY A 138 -23.36 0.35 1.07
N ALA A 139 -23.61 -0.09 -0.17
CA ALA A 139 -22.53 -0.45 -1.08
C ALA A 139 -21.68 0.76 -1.46
N GLU A 140 -20.35 0.58 -1.37
CA GLU A 140 -19.36 1.60 -1.80
C GLU A 140 -19.35 1.75 -3.33
N GLU A 141 -19.66 0.65 -4.03
CA GLU A 141 -19.52 0.59 -5.47
C GLU A 141 -20.49 -0.44 -6.07
N VAL A 142 -20.90 -0.16 -7.32
CA VAL A 142 -21.67 -1.07 -8.16
C VAL A 142 -20.79 -1.55 -9.30
N LEU A 143 -20.60 -2.86 -9.44
CA LEU A 143 -19.72 -3.48 -10.42
C LEU A 143 -20.49 -4.37 -11.38
N ARG A 144 -20.37 -4.09 -12.69
CA ARG A 144 -20.93 -4.94 -13.74
C ARG A 144 -19.89 -5.92 -14.29
N LEU A 145 -20.20 -7.20 -14.26
CA LEU A 145 -19.40 -8.22 -14.91
C LEU A 145 -19.87 -8.45 -16.35
N PRO A 146 -18.96 -8.69 -17.30
CA PRO A 146 -17.51 -8.90 -17.12
C PRO A 146 -16.67 -7.60 -17.09
N ASP A 147 -17.25 -6.43 -17.33
CA ASP A 147 -16.50 -5.16 -17.54
C ASP A 147 -15.58 -4.79 -16.36
N ALA A 148 -16.01 -5.12 -15.15
CA ALA A 148 -15.30 -4.78 -13.91
C ALA A 148 -14.45 -5.93 -13.32
N GLU A 149 -14.22 -7.04 -14.05
CA GLU A 149 -13.49 -8.21 -13.52
C GLU A 149 -12.12 -7.85 -12.93
N ASN A 150 -11.30 -7.11 -13.66
CA ASN A 150 -9.97 -6.71 -13.19
C ASN A 150 -10.04 -5.89 -11.90
N ARG A 151 -11.01 -4.96 -11.82
CA ARG A 151 -11.21 -4.13 -10.64
C ARG A 151 -11.66 -4.93 -9.43
N LEU A 152 -12.54 -5.89 -9.65
CA LEU A 152 -13.02 -6.79 -8.59
C LEU A 152 -11.90 -7.71 -8.09
N VAL A 153 -11.10 -8.30 -8.98
CA VAL A 153 -9.91 -9.09 -8.62
C VAL A 153 -8.95 -8.26 -7.77
N ASP A 154 -8.69 -7.01 -8.14
CA ASP A 154 -7.84 -6.10 -7.37
C ASP A 154 -8.40 -5.85 -5.97
N ARG A 155 -9.71 -5.59 -5.83
CA ARG A 155 -10.36 -5.36 -4.53
C ARG A 155 -10.34 -6.61 -3.65
N ILE A 156 -10.65 -7.78 -4.21
CA ILE A 156 -10.61 -9.05 -3.46
C ILE A 156 -9.20 -9.32 -2.95
N ALA A 157 -8.21 -9.18 -3.80
CA ALA A 157 -6.84 -9.47 -3.41
C ALA A 157 -6.26 -8.44 -2.44
N ASP A 158 -6.70 -7.16 -2.46
CA ASP A 158 -6.35 -6.16 -1.45
C ASP A 158 -6.76 -6.62 -0.05
N VAL A 159 -7.92 -7.26 0.03
CA VAL A 159 -8.47 -7.79 1.27
C VAL A 159 -7.71 -9.03 1.76
N VAL A 160 -7.40 -9.95 0.85
CA VAL A 160 -6.68 -11.20 1.17
C VAL A 160 -5.25 -10.93 1.61
N GLU A 161 -4.60 -9.97 0.97
CA GLU A 161 -3.24 -9.56 1.34
C GLU A 161 -3.20 -8.81 2.69
N GLY A 162 -4.35 -8.72 3.38
CA GLY A 162 -4.44 -8.04 4.66
C GLY A 162 -4.23 -6.54 4.52
N ALA A 163 -4.69 -5.96 3.40
CA ALA A 163 -4.63 -4.55 3.17
C ALA A 163 -5.46 -3.80 4.22
N GLY A 164 -4.84 -3.57 5.36
CA GLY A 164 -5.17 -2.50 6.26
C GLY A 164 -5.07 -1.16 5.50
N ARG A 165 -4.90 -0.06 6.20
CA ARG A 165 -4.69 1.24 5.57
C ARG A 165 -3.54 1.17 4.55
N PRO A 166 -3.73 1.61 3.29
CA PRO A 166 -2.66 1.64 2.29
C PRO A 166 -1.42 2.38 2.81
N ALA A 167 -0.25 1.97 2.35
CA ALA A 167 0.99 2.68 2.67
C ALA A 167 0.89 4.14 2.23
N LEU A 168 1.44 5.03 3.05
CA LEU A 168 1.66 6.41 2.65
C LEU A 168 2.73 6.47 1.56
N ALA A 169 2.34 6.91 0.37
CA ALA A 169 3.22 6.97 -0.79
C ALA A 169 3.71 8.39 -1.04
N VAL A 170 5.02 8.59 -0.94
CA VAL A 170 5.70 9.88 -1.11
C VAL A 170 6.65 9.83 -2.29
N GLY A 171 6.41 10.65 -3.30
CA GLY A 171 7.34 10.86 -4.40
C GLY A 171 8.35 11.96 -4.08
N VAL A 172 9.56 11.81 -4.59
CA VAL A 172 10.60 12.86 -4.52
C VAL A 172 11.10 13.15 -5.92
N ILE A 173 11.05 14.40 -6.32
CA ILE A 173 11.47 14.83 -7.66
C ILE A 173 12.41 16.04 -7.58
N GLY A 174 13.40 16.10 -8.47
CA GLY A 174 14.29 17.26 -8.54
C GLY A 174 13.71 18.39 -9.40
N GLY A 175 13.68 19.62 -8.90
CA GLY A 175 13.35 20.80 -9.69
C GLY A 175 14.42 21.16 -10.73
N SER A 176 15.65 20.72 -10.51
CA SER A 176 16.78 20.89 -11.44
C SER A 176 17.71 19.68 -11.38
N GLY A 177 18.69 19.59 -12.31
CA GLY A 177 19.75 18.58 -12.23
C GLY A 177 20.60 18.77 -10.98
N GLY A 178 20.93 17.66 -10.29
CA GLY A 178 21.73 17.70 -9.06
C GLY A 178 21.04 18.34 -7.86
N ALA A 179 19.71 18.51 -7.89
CA ALA A 179 18.94 19.07 -6.77
C ALA A 179 19.06 18.25 -5.47
N GLY A 180 19.39 16.95 -5.57
CA GLY A 180 19.52 16.06 -4.42
C GLY A 180 18.22 15.30 -4.10
N ALA A 181 17.34 15.12 -5.09
CA ALA A 181 16.08 14.37 -4.94
C ALA A 181 16.34 12.92 -4.50
N SER A 182 17.18 12.19 -5.21
CA SER A 182 17.54 10.81 -4.88
C SER A 182 18.16 10.69 -3.47
N THR A 183 19.00 11.66 -3.09
CA THR A 183 19.55 11.74 -1.74
C THR A 183 18.45 11.91 -0.68
N LEU A 184 17.47 12.77 -0.94
CA LEU A 184 16.34 12.99 -0.03
C LEU A 184 15.43 11.77 0.01
N ALA A 185 15.12 11.14 -1.14
CA ALA A 185 14.32 9.93 -1.21
C ALA A 185 14.93 8.81 -0.37
N CYS A 186 16.23 8.54 -0.56
CA CYS A 186 16.98 7.58 0.24
C CYS A 186 16.92 7.91 1.73
N ALA A 187 17.18 9.18 2.11
CA ALA A 187 17.14 9.58 3.52
C ALA A 187 15.75 9.44 4.15
N LEU A 188 14.70 9.79 3.44
CA LEU A 188 13.32 9.60 3.91
C LEU A 188 13.04 8.12 4.18
N ALA A 189 13.39 7.23 3.23
CA ALA A 189 13.19 5.79 3.39
C ALA A 189 14.00 5.23 4.58
N VAL A 190 15.29 5.56 4.69
CA VAL A 190 16.15 5.14 5.80
C VAL A 190 15.60 5.62 7.16
N ARG A 191 15.09 6.85 7.22
CA ARG A 191 14.53 7.38 8.48
C ARG A 191 13.19 6.75 8.85
N ALA A 192 12.31 6.47 7.87
CA ALA A 192 11.07 5.74 8.10
C ALA A 192 11.33 4.32 8.63
N ALA A 193 12.22 3.57 7.98
CA ALA A 193 12.60 2.23 8.42
C ALA A 193 13.20 2.23 9.84
N ARG A 194 14.05 3.19 10.17
CA ARG A 194 14.62 3.34 11.53
C ARG A 194 13.59 3.76 12.59
N ALA A 195 12.48 4.36 12.18
CA ALA A 195 11.36 4.64 13.05
C ALA A 195 10.44 3.42 13.27
N GLY A 196 10.75 2.28 12.64
CA GLY A 196 9.98 1.04 12.74
C GLY A 196 8.87 0.91 11.70
N GLU A 197 8.79 1.85 10.74
CA GLU A 197 7.80 1.75 9.67
C GLU A 197 8.24 0.71 8.63
N ARG A 198 7.30 -0.14 8.19
CA ARG A 198 7.50 -0.95 6.99
C ARG A 198 7.77 -0.02 5.82
N THR A 199 8.91 -0.16 5.17
CA THR A 199 9.36 0.81 4.17
C THR A 199 9.81 0.15 2.88
N ILE A 200 9.29 0.65 1.75
CA ILE A 200 9.77 0.30 0.41
C ILE A 200 10.29 1.57 -0.27
N LEU A 201 11.53 1.53 -0.76
CA LEU A 201 12.13 2.55 -1.60
C LEU A 201 12.12 2.09 -3.06
N ILE A 202 11.54 2.89 -3.93
CA ILE A 202 11.42 2.62 -5.37
C ILE A 202 12.23 3.64 -6.16
N ASP A 203 13.17 3.15 -6.95
CA ASP A 203 13.94 3.93 -7.92
C ASP A 203 13.14 4.07 -9.22
N GLY A 204 12.52 5.20 -9.44
CA GLY A 204 11.74 5.49 -10.66
C GLY A 204 12.55 6.13 -11.78
N ASP A 205 13.86 6.44 -11.57
CA ASP A 205 14.71 7.07 -12.58
C ASP A 205 15.64 6.05 -13.28
N PRO A 206 15.30 5.58 -14.47
CA PRO A 206 16.11 4.60 -15.20
C PRO A 206 17.49 5.12 -15.61
N LEU A 207 17.70 6.44 -15.57
CA LEU A 207 18.96 7.09 -15.91
C LEU A 207 19.69 7.60 -14.66
N GLY A 208 19.17 7.28 -13.47
CA GLY A 208 19.78 7.59 -12.19
C GLY A 208 21.00 6.75 -11.87
N GLY A 209 21.67 7.08 -10.75
CA GLY A 209 22.85 6.35 -10.26
C GLY A 209 22.51 5.02 -9.56
N GLY A 210 21.22 4.72 -9.34
CA GLY A 210 20.73 3.56 -8.59
C GLY A 210 20.54 3.85 -7.10
N MET A 211 19.36 3.52 -6.57
CA MET A 211 19.09 3.66 -5.13
C MET A 211 19.85 2.64 -4.30
N ASP A 212 20.10 1.46 -4.84
CA ASP A 212 20.92 0.43 -4.21
C ASP A 212 22.38 0.89 -3.98
N VAL A 213 22.95 1.66 -4.93
CA VAL A 213 24.29 2.26 -4.77
C VAL A 213 24.30 3.29 -3.63
N LEU A 214 23.28 4.15 -3.56
CA LEU A 214 23.15 5.12 -2.46
C LEU A 214 23.02 4.45 -1.07
N LEU A 215 22.60 3.21 -1.05
CA LEU A 215 22.45 2.39 0.17
C LEU A 215 23.68 1.50 0.41
N GLY A 216 24.67 1.47 -0.48
CA GLY A 216 25.83 0.58 -0.38
C GLY A 216 25.47 -0.89 -0.59
N GLY A 217 24.43 -1.17 -1.39
CA GLY A 217 23.87 -2.51 -1.60
C GLY A 217 23.81 -2.93 -3.06
N GLU A 218 24.72 -2.46 -3.92
CA GLU A 218 24.78 -2.79 -5.35
C GLU A 218 24.96 -4.27 -5.63
N GLY A 219 25.52 -5.04 -4.70
CA GLY A 219 25.66 -6.49 -4.78
C GLY A 219 24.53 -7.29 -4.13
N ALA A 220 23.48 -6.64 -3.61
CA ALA A 220 22.39 -7.33 -2.95
C ALA A 220 21.53 -8.12 -3.95
N GLU A 221 21.23 -9.37 -3.61
CA GLU A 221 20.38 -10.25 -4.40
C GLU A 221 18.91 -9.83 -4.29
N GLY A 222 18.15 -10.04 -5.36
CA GLY A 222 16.72 -9.76 -5.45
C GLY A 222 16.33 -9.15 -6.80
N LEU A 223 15.02 -9.04 -7.05
CA LEU A 223 14.50 -8.55 -8.31
C LEU A 223 14.79 -7.07 -8.54
N ARG A 224 14.89 -6.70 -9.79
CA ARG A 224 15.11 -5.35 -10.30
C ARG A 224 14.02 -4.99 -11.32
N TRP A 225 13.96 -3.73 -11.74
CA TRP A 225 12.94 -3.28 -12.70
C TRP A 225 12.82 -4.12 -13.97
N PRO A 226 13.89 -4.58 -14.64
CA PRO A 226 13.77 -5.42 -15.83
C PRO A 226 13.00 -6.72 -15.61
N ASP A 227 13.02 -7.28 -14.40
CA ASP A 227 12.29 -8.50 -14.05
C ASP A 227 10.76 -8.27 -14.08
N PHE A 228 10.33 -7.06 -13.80
CA PHE A 228 8.92 -6.67 -13.84
C PHE A 228 8.46 -6.22 -15.23
N ALA A 229 9.36 -5.94 -16.17
CA ALA A 229 9.02 -5.45 -17.50
C ALA A 229 8.17 -6.44 -18.32
N ALA A 230 8.30 -7.72 -18.04
CA ALA A 230 7.50 -8.78 -18.67
C ALA A 230 6.23 -9.13 -17.88
N SER A 231 6.06 -8.58 -16.68
CA SER A 231 4.90 -8.85 -15.84
C SER A 231 3.63 -8.32 -16.48
N ARG A 232 2.68 -9.21 -16.71
CA ARG A 232 1.36 -8.87 -17.20
C ARG A 232 0.35 -9.16 -16.09
N GLY A 233 -0.43 -8.15 -15.73
CA GLY A 233 -1.45 -8.28 -14.70
C GLY A 233 -0.97 -7.83 -13.32
N ARG A 234 -1.62 -8.38 -12.30
CA ARG A 234 -1.41 -8.00 -10.89
C ARG A 234 -0.09 -8.53 -10.34
N VAL A 235 0.61 -7.68 -9.60
CA VAL A 235 1.75 -8.06 -8.76
C VAL A 235 1.25 -8.26 -7.33
N GLY A 236 1.48 -9.44 -6.72
CA GLY A 236 1.14 -9.72 -5.33
C GLY A 236 2.04 -8.92 -4.38
N ALA A 237 1.46 -8.29 -3.35
CA ALA A 237 2.21 -7.42 -2.44
C ALA A 237 3.22 -8.20 -1.59
N GLY A 238 2.85 -9.40 -1.11
CA GLY A 238 3.75 -10.28 -0.38
C GLY A 238 4.91 -10.76 -1.25
N ALA A 239 4.59 -11.26 -2.45
CA ALA A 239 5.59 -11.73 -3.41
C ALA A 239 6.56 -10.62 -3.83
N LEU A 240 6.06 -9.39 -4.05
CA LEU A 240 6.90 -8.23 -4.33
C LEU A 240 7.89 -8.01 -3.18
N GLU A 241 7.40 -7.92 -1.95
CA GLU A 241 8.23 -7.62 -0.79
C GLU A 241 9.31 -8.67 -0.53
N GLU A 242 8.96 -9.95 -0.65
CA GLU A 242 9.88 -11.07 -0.47
C GLU A 242 10.94 -11.13 -1.57
N SER A 243 10.60 -10.69 -2.79
CA SER A 243 11.51 -10.71 -3.94
C SER A 243 12.49 -9.55 -3.99
N LEU A 244 12.21 -8.44 -3.28
CA LEU A 244 13.08 -7.26 -3.28
C LEU A 244 14.26 -7.41 -2.32
N PRO A 245 15.44 -6.86 -2.66
CA PRO A 245 16.57 -6.75 -1.74
C PRO A 245 16.18 -6.03 -0.46
N GLU A 246 16.69 -6.52 0.66
CA GLU A 246 16.59 -5.84 1.94
C GLU A 246 17.90 -5.15 2.29
N LEU A 247 17.86 -3.84 2.46
CA LEU A 247 19.01 -3.02 2.83
C LEU A 247 18.59 -2.09 3.97
N HIS A 248 19.36 -2.05 5.05
CA HIS A 248 19.10 -1.15 6.20
C HIS A 248 17.66 -1.23 6.76
N ALA A 249 17.08 -2.43 6.81
CA ALA A 249 15.71 -2.73 7.25
C ALA A 249 14.61 -2.09 6.36
N LEU A 250 14.91 -1.80 5.09
CA LEU A 250 13.92 -1.41 4.08
C LEU A 250 14.07 -2.27 2.81
N ARG A 251 12.99 -2.40 2.05
CA ARG A 251 13.01 -3.07 0.75
C ARG A 251 13.30 -2.06 -0.35
N VAL A 252 14.08 -2.48 -1.35
CA VAL A 252 14.53 -1.57 -2.41
C VAL A 252 14.25 -2.16 -3.77
N LEU A 253 13.51 -1.43 -4.60
CA LEU A 253 13.42 -1.70 -6.02
C LEU A 253 14.27 -0.70 -6.78
N SER A 254 15.36 -1.17 -7.36
CA SER A 254 16.26 -0.35 -8.20
C SER A 254 16.38 -0.93 -9.60
N TRP A 255 17.12 -0.25 -10.45
CA TRP A 255 17.49 -0.72 -11.78
C TRP A 255 18.68 -1.67 -11.69
N ASP A 256 18.77 -2.60 -12.63
CA ASP A 256 19.99 -3.37 -12.84
C ASP A 256 21.07 -2.52 -13.57
N ARG A 257 22.18 -3.15 -13.94
CA ARG A 257 23.27 -2.50 -14.70
C ARG A 257 23.22 -2.86 -16.18
N GLY A 258 22.09 -3.45 -16.63
CA GLY A 258 21.86 -3.80 -18.02
C GLY A 258 21.43 -2.62 -18.89
N ASP A 259 21.20 -2.90 -20.17
CA ASP A 259 20.83 -1.89 -21.18
C ASP A 259 19.33 -1.57 -21.21
N ARG A 260 18.52 -2.28 -20.42
CA ARG A 260 17.07 -2.06 -20.40
C ARG A 260 16.73 -0.91 -19.43
N VAL A 261 16.36 0.22 -20.00
CA VAL A 261 15.98 1.44 -19.27
C VAL A 261 14.49 1.80 -19.43
N VAL A 262 13.69 0.88 -19.96
CA VAL A 262 12.26 1.11 -20.19
C VAL A 262 11.45 -0.02 -19.57
N VAL A 263 10.50 0.35 -18.75
CA VAL A 263 9.47 -0.53 -18.17
C VAL A 263 8.09 -0.02 -18.61
N PRO A 264 7.18 -0.91 -19.05
CA PRO A 264 5.84 -0.49 -19.45
C PRO A 264 5.11 0.27 -18.34
N PRO A 265 4.33 1.33 -18.65
CA PRO A 265 3.56 2.10 -17.66
C PRO A 265 2.66 1.22 -16.79
N ALA A 266 2.03 0.19 -17.38
CA ALA A 266 1.20 -0.76 -16.66
C ALA A 266 1.98 -1.56 -15.60
N ALA A 267 3.24 -1.93 -15.88
CA ALA A 267 4.09 -2.63 -14.92
C ALA A 267 4.49 -1.69 -13.75
N MET A 268 4.87 -0.44 -14.04
CA MET A 268 5.15 0.55 -12.99
C MET A 268 3.92 0.79 -12.11
N ARG A 269 2.74 0.96 -12.72
CA ARG A 269 1.48 1.07 -11.98
C ARG A 269 1.22 -0.12 -11.06
N SER A 270 1.37 -1.35 -11.57
CA SER A 270 1.11 -2.58 -10.81
C SER A 270 2.06 -2.77 -9.65
N VAL A 271 3.34 -2.45 -9.83
CA VAL A 271 4.37 -2.54 -8.78
C VAL A 271 4.12 -1.52 -7.67
N VAL A 272 3.85 -0.25 -8.01
CA VAL A 272 3.56 0.78 -7.00
C VAL A 272 2.28 0.45 -6.24
N ALA A 273 1.24 -0.02 -6.93
CA ALA A 273 0.02 -0.49 -6.30
C ALA A 273 0.29 -1.65 -5.32
N ALA A 274 1.11 -2.63 -5.71
CA ALA A 274 1.51 -3.74 -4.84
C ALA A 274 2.27 -3.26 -3.60
N ALA A 275 3.24 -2.36 -3.79
CA ALA A 275 4.03 -1.80 -2.69
C ALA A 275 3.17 -1.11 -1.63
N ARG A 276 2.06 -0.47 -2.05
CA ARG A 276 1.15 0.27 -1.15
C ARG A 276 0.23 -0.62 -0.31
N ARG A 277 -0.09 -1.84 -0.77
CA ARG A 277 -1.18 -2.66 -0.19
C ARG A 277 -0.96 -3.09 1.25
N ARG A 278 0.27 -3.27 1.70
CA ARG A 278 0.57 -3.81 3.04
C ARG A 278 0.85 -2.74 4.10
N GLY A 279 0.44 -1.50 3.88
CA GLY A 279 0.64 -0.40 4.82
C GLY A 279 2.09 0.09 4.93
N GLY A 280 2.39 0.90 5.92
CA GLY A 280 3.70 1.51 6.10
C GLY A 280 3.96 2.69 5.17
N VAL A 281 5.16 2.77 4.62
CA VAL A 281 5.64 3.89 3.79
C VAL A 281 6.22 3.39 2.48
N VAL A 282 5.87 4.04 1.38
CA VAL A 282 6.50 3.88 0.06
C VAL A 282 7.12 5.21 -0.34
N VAL A 283 8.42 5.22 -0.59
CA VAL A 283 9.13 6.39 -1.11
C VAL A 283 9.56 6.11 -2.54
N VAL A 284 9.24 7.01 -3.46
CA VAL A 284 9.59 6.87 -4.87
C VAL A 284 10.49 8.01 -5.32
N ASP A 285 11.69 7.69 -5.78
CA ASP A 285 12.55 8.65 -6.49
C ASP A 285 12.07 8.79 -7.92
N LEU A 286 11.83 10.00 -8.38
CA LEU A 286 11.19 10.28 -9.66
C LEU A 286 12.13 11.03 -10.61
N PRO A 287 12.20 10.63 -11.89
CA PRO A 287 12.91 11.40 -12.91
C PRO A 287 12.20 12.74 -13.13
N ARG A 288 12.96 13.74 -13.55
CA ARG A 288 12.40 15.08 -13.83
C ARG A 288 11.50 15.17 -15.06
N ARG A 289 11.57 14.19 -15.93
CA ARG A 289 10.70 14.09 -17.10
C ARG A 289 9.48 13.26 -16.73
N VAL A 290 8.32 13.87 -16.84
CA VAL A 290 7.03 13.17 -16.67
C VAL A 290 6.62 12.60 -18.02
N ASP A 291 6.88 11.32 -18.20
CA ASP A 291 6.33 10.50 -19.29
C ASP A 291 5.11 9.71 -18.79
N GLU A 292 4.58 8.83 -19.64
CA GLU A 292 3.40 8.02 -19.30
C GLU A 292 3.65 7.10 -18.09
N ALA A 293 4.82 6.50 -17.99
CA ALA A 293 5.16 5.62 -16.88
C ALA A 293 5.24 6.38 -15.55
N VAL A 294 5.88 7.54 -15.55
CA VAL A 294 5.96 8.43 -14.38
C VAL A 294 4.59 8.99 -14.01
N ALA A 295 3.74 9.30 -15.00
CA ALA A 295 2.37 9.76 -14.75
C ALA A 295 1.54 8.69 -14.01
N GLU A 296 1.67 7.41 -14.39
CA GLU A 296 1.02 6.29 -13.69
C GLU A 296 1.48 6.16 -12.22
N VAL A 297 2.75 6.46 -11.95
CA VAL A 297 3.27 6.50 -10.57
C VAL A 297 2.71 7.71 -9.82
N LEU A 298 2.82 8.93 -10.40
CA LEU A 298 2.35 10.18 -9.78
C LEU A 298 0.87 10.12 -9.39
N ALA A 299 0.03 9.47 -10.19
CA ALA A 299 -1.39 9.31 -9.91
C ALA A 299 -1.69 8.50 -8.64
N GLN A 300 -0.74 7.67 -8.20
CA GLN A 300 -0.86 6.83 -7.01
C GLN A 300 -0.19 7.41 -5.75
N LEU A 301 0.53 8.54 -5.88
CA LEU A 301 1.21 9.15 -4.75
C LEU A 301 0.26 10.05 -3.95
N ASP A 302 0.41 10.01 -2.64
CA ASP A 302 -0.35 10.87 -1.73
C ASP A 302 0.26 12.27 -1.65
N LEU A 303 1.60 12.36 -1.84
CA LEU A 303 2.37 13.60 -1.77
C LEU A 303 3.62 13.51 -2.64
N VAL A 304 3.98 14.61 -3.29
CA VAL A 304 5.24 14.77 -4.02
C VAL A 304 6.07 15.91 -3.40
N LEU A 305 7.31 15.60 -3.04
CA LEU A 305 8.30 16.57 -2.59
C LEU A 305 9.19 17.00 -3.77
N MET A 306 9.11 18.26 -4.14
CA MET A 306 9.98 18.83 -5.17
C MET A 306 11.19 19.49 -4.51
N VAL A 307 12.36 18.92 -4.73
CA VAL A 307 13.62 19.45 -4.19
C VAL A 307 14.18 20.53 -5.12
N VAL A 308 14.37 21.72 -4.58
CA VAL A 308 14.80 22.90 -5.34
C VAL A 308 16.01 23.54 -4.65
N PRO A 309 17.18 23.56 -5.28
CA PRO A 309 18.28 24.39 -4.79
C PRO A 309 17.87 25.87 -4.70
N GLY A 310 18.30 26.54 -3.64
CA GLY A 310 18.01 27.96 -3.41
C GLY A 310 18.73 28.91 -4.39
N GLU A 311 18.67 28.63 -5.70
CA GLU A 311 19.37 29.35 -6.76
C GLU A 311 18.36 29.77 -7.84
N LEU A 312 18.46 30.98 -8.36
CA LEU A 312 17.53 31.53 -9.35
C LEU A 312 17.34 30.62 -10.58
N ARG A 313 18.45 30.08 -11.11
CA ARG A 313 18.39 29.18 -12.26
C ARG A 313 17.68 27.85 -11.94
N ALA A 314 17.89 27.33 -10.73
CA ALA A 314 17.23 26.12 -10.27
C ALA A 314 15.72 26.35 -10.06
N VAL A 315 15.34 27.49 -9.49
CA VAL A 315 13.93 27.89 -9.32
C VAL A 315 13.23 28.04 -10.68
N ALA A 316 13.87 28.69 -11.65
CA ALA A 316 13.34 28.84 -13.01
C ALA A 316 13.14 27.46 -13.71
N ALA A 317 14.11 26.54 -13.53
CA ALA A 317 13.99 25.17 -14.05
C ALA A 317 12.85 24.41 -13.36
N ALA A 318 12.74 24.54 -12.03
CA ALA A 318 11.72 23.88 -11.20
C ALA A 318 10.30 24.30 -11.61
N GLY A 319 10.08 25.52 -12.06
CA GLY A 319 8.78 25.98 -12.57
C GLY A 319 8.25 25.11 -13.73
N ARG A 320 9.12 24.64 -14.62
CA ARG A 320 8.73 23.74 -15.71
C ARG A 320 8.40 22.33 -15.23
N VAL A 321 9.19 21.81 -14.30
CA VAL A 321 8.93 20.50 -13.69
C VAL A 321 7.62 20.54 -12.90
N ALA A 322 7.42 21.61 -12.09
CA ALA A 322 6.21 21.82 -11.31
C ALA A 322 4.94 21.81 -12.18
N ALA A 323 4.99 22.45 -13.34
CA ALA A 323 3.85 22.49 -14.27
C ALA A 323 3.46 21.08 -14.74
N GLY A 324 4.44 20.23 -15.12
CA GLY A 324 4.18 18.85 -15.53
C GLY A 324 3.66 17.97 -14.40
N VAL A 325 4.27 18.06 -13.22
CA VAL A 325 3.89 17.23 -12.06
C VAL A 325 2.47 17.55 -11.58
N ARG A 326 2.09 18.82 -11.53
CA ARG A 326 0.75 19.25 -11.07
C ARG A 326 -0.39 18.84 -12.00
N MET A 327 -0.11 18.47 -13.23
CA MET A 327 -1.13 17.93 -14.11
C MET A 327 -1.68 16.58 -13.64
N VAL A 328 -0.89 15.87 -12.80
CA VAL A 328 -1.21 14.50 -12.36
C VAL A 328 -1.23 14.36 -10.83
N ALA A 329 -0.22 14.91 -10.14
CA ALA A 329 -0.08 14.77 -8.70
C ALA A 329 -1.10 15.61 -7.91
N ARG A 330 -1.66 15.05 -6.85
CA ARG A 330 -2.69 15.69 -6.01
C ARG A 330 -2.13 16.74 -5.04
N ASP A 331 -0.99 16.45 -4.43
CA ASP A 331 -0.31 17.32 -3.46
C ASP A 331 1.17 17.42 -3.84
N VAL A 332 1.62 18.64 -4.12
CA VAL A 332 3.03 18.92 -4.46
C VAL A 332 3.54 19.96 -3.50
N ARG A 333 4.63 19.65 -2.78
CA ARG A 333 5.26 20.56 -1.82
C ARG A 333 6.72 20.79 -2.15
N VAL A 334 7.22 22.00 -1.88
CA VAL A 334 8.59 22.39 -2.17
C VAL A 334 9.50 22.10 -0.98
N VAL A 335 10.64 21.51 -1.24
CA VAL A 335 11.76 21.40 -0.30
C VAL A 335 12.91 22.23 -0.83
N VAL A 336 13.25 23.31 -0.15
CA VAL A 336 14.38 24.16 -0.54
C VAL A 336 15.66 23.59 0.02
N ARG A 337 16.66 23.39 -0.85
CA ARG A 337 17.96 22.84 -0.47
C ARG A 337 19.03 23.94 -0.52
N GLY A 338 19.79 24.05 0.58
CA GLY A 338 20.89 25.00 0.69
C GLY A 338 20.42 26.40 1.07
N ARG A 339 21.30 27.36 0.95
CA ARG A 339 21.02 28.75 1.24
C ARG A 339 20.47 29.46 0.01
N CYS A 340 19.48 30.29 0.20
CA CYS A 340 19.02 31.22 -0.82
C CYS A 340 19.93 32.47 -0.83
N PRO A 341 20.13 33.12 -2.00
CA PRO A 341 20.82 34.41 -2.10
C PRO A 341 20.00 35.52 -1.43
N GLU A 342 20.64 36.67 -1.20
CA GLU A 342 19.95 37.84 -0.66
C GLU A 342 18.74 38.24 -1.50
N GLY A 343 17.63 38.51 -0.84
CA GLY A 343 16.36 38.85 -1.47
C GLY A 343 15.51 37.65 -1.92
N LEU A 344 15.96 36.44 -1.72
CA LEU A 344 15.18 35.20 -1.94
C LEU A 344 15.22 34.37 -0.66
N ASP A 345 14.06 33.96 -0.17
CA ASP A 345 13.90 33.01 0.92
C ASP A 345 13.13 31.77 0.45
N ALA A 346 13.07 30.75 1.28
CA ALA A 346 12.40 29.50 0.95
C ALA A 346 10.90 29.69 0.70
N GLU A 347 10.26 30.59 1.43
CA GLU A 347 8.85 30.94 1.23
C GLU A 347 8.61 31.64 -0.10
N ALA A 348 9.54 32.52 -0.51
CA ALA A 348 9.48 33.17 -1.83
C ALA A 348 9.65 32.14 -2.95
N VAL A 349 10.56 31.16 -2.80
CA VAL A 349 10.71 30.04 -3.74
C VAL A 349 9.42 29.26 -3.86
N ALA A 350 8.80 28.89 -2.74
CA ALA A 350 7.54 28.15 -2.70
C ALA A 350 6.41 28.94 -3.37
N ARG A 351 6.30 30.24 -3.09
CA ARG A 351 5.31 31.13 -3.74
C ARG A 351 5.53 31.24 -5.25
N LEU A 352 6.78 31.40 -5.70
CA LEU A 352 7.13 31.47 -7.13
C LEU A 352 6.75 30.18 -7.87
N LEU A 353 6.92 29.06 -7.19
CA LEU A 353 6.54 27.75 -7.74
C LEU A 353 5.05 27.43 -7.54
N GLY A 354 4.31 28.25 -6.79
CA GLY A 354 2.87 28.09 -6.51
C GLY A 354 2.57 26.80 -5.76
N ALA A 355 3.45 26.33 -4.86
CA ALA A 355 3.27 25.13 -4.08
C ALA A 355 3.68 25.38 -2.60
N PRO A 356 3.04 24.73 -1.61
CA PRO A 356 3.38 24.90 -0.20
C PRO A 356 4.83 24.53 0.08
N LEU A 357 5.46 25.22 1.02
CA LEU A 357 6.79 24.86 1.53
C LEU A 357 6.66 23.67 2.49
N ALA A 358 7.37 22.56 2.20
CA ALA A 358 7.51 21.44 3.11
C ALA A 358 8.62 21.67 4.15
N GLY A 359 9.62 22.47 3.78
CA GLY A 359 10.71 22.89 4.65
C GLY A 359 12.02 23.10 3.90
N GLU A 360 13.07 23.35 4.66
CA GLU A 360 14.41 23.60 4.17
C GLU A 360 15.38 22.50 4.60
N VAL A 361 16.27 22.10 3.69
CA VAL A 361 17.33 21.13 3.95
C VAL A 361 18.68 21.80 3.71
N PRO A 362 19.43 22.13 4.75
CA PRO A 362 20.80 22.63 4.60
C PRO A 362 21.69 21.61 3.87
N VAL A 363 22.70 22.10 3.16
CA VAL A 363 23.72 21.23 2.56
C VAL A 363 24.51 20.55 3.68
N GLU A 364 24.55 19.23 3.66
CA GLU A 364 25.30 18.44 4.62
C GLU A 364 26.72 18.20 4.10
N VAL A 365 27.67 18.89 4.71
CA VAL A 365 29.10 18.81 4.33
C VAL A 365 29.59 17.37 4.56
N GLY A 366 30.36 16.85 3.59
CA GLY A 366 30.93 15.50 3.64
C GLY A 366 29.97 14.37 3.36
N LEU A 367 28.68 14.64 3.07
CA LEU A 367 27.73 13.59 2.70
C LEU A 367 28.18 12.77 1.47
N PRO A 368 28.68 13.38 0.36
CA PRO A 368 29.15 12.59 -0.78
C PRO A 368 30.27 11.61 -0.43
N GLY A 369 31.24 12.03 0.41
CA GLY A 369 32.33 11.15 0.85
C GLY A 369 31.81 9.96 1.66
N ARG A 370 30.86 10.20 2.57
CA ARG A 370 30.27 9.14 3.37
C ARG A 370 29.46 8.15 2.53
N VAL A 371 28.71 8.65 1.55
CA VAL A 371 27.98 7.78 0.61
C VAL A 371 28.96 6.92 -0.18
N ALA A 372 30.11 7.46 -0.60
CA ALA A 372 31.17 6.69 -1.25
C ALA A 372 31.80 5.63 -0.33
N GLU A 373 31.72 5.82 0.99
CA GLU A 373 32.14 4.86 2.01
C GLU A 373 31.02 3.85 2.40
N GLY A 374 29.87 3.89 1.71
CA GLY A 374 28.74 3.00 1.94
C GLY A 374 27.81 3.44 3.09
N GLU A 375 27.95 4.66 3.62
CA GLU A 375 27.05 5.20 4.64
C GLU A 375 25.84 5.88 3.96
N PRO A 376 24.61 5.33 4.10
CA PRO A 376 23.46 5.87 3.36
C PRO A 376 23.04 7.24 3.86
N PRO A 377 22.46 8.08 2.98
CA PRO A 377 21.86 9.36 3.37
C PRO A 377 20.84 9.18 4.51
N GLY A 378 20.86 10.08 5.50
CA GLY A 378 19.95 10.01 6.64
C GLY A 378 20.34 9.02 7.75
N SER A 379 21.46 8.28 7.59
CA SER A 379 21.92 7.33 8.61
C SER A 379 22.33 8.01 9.92
N ARG A 380 22.87 9.22 9.87
CA ARG A 380 23.27 9.99 11.06
C ARG A 380 22.09 10.74 11.67
N GLY A 381 21.58 10.26 12.80
CA GLY A 381 20.40 10.82 13.45
C GLY A 381 20.47 12.32 13.83
N ARG A 382 21.69 12.88 13.95
CA ARG A 382 21.91 14.29 14.26
C ARG A 382 22.23 15.15 13.03
N GLY A 383 22.29 14.57 11.83
CA GLY A 383 22.49 15.29 10.56
C GLY A 383 21.34 16.22 10.22
N ALA A 384 21.58 17.25 9.43
CA ALA A 384 20.53 18.17 8.99
C ALA A 384 19.45 17.46 8.19
N LEU A 385 19.86 16.57 7.29
CA LEU A 385 18.99 15.75 6.48
C LEU A 385 18.11 14.82 7.33
N ALA A 386 18.69 14.15 8.33
CA ALA A 386 17.94 13.28 9.24
C ALA A 386 16.90 14.06 10.05
N ARG A 387 17.25 15.23 10.60
CA ARG A 387 16.32 16.09 11.34
C ARG A 387 15.13 16.53 10.48
N PHE A 388 15.39 16.90 9.23
CA PHE A 388 14.33 17.23 8.29
C PHE A 388 13.39 16.03 8.08
N CYS A 389 13.93 14.85 7.76
CA CYS A 389 13.15 13.64 7.51
C CYS A 389 12.33 13.23 8.74
N ASP A 390 12.91 13.26 9.94
CA ASP A 390 12.20 12.95 11.19
C ASP A 390 11.06 13.94 11.45
N GLY A 391 11.32 15.24 11.23
CA GLY A 391 10.28 16.26 11.35
C GLY A 391 9.18 16.12 10.31
N PHE A 392 9.53 15.74 9.09
CA PHE A 392 8.57 15.46 8.02
C PHE A 392 7.66 14.28 8.40
N TRP A 393 8.24 13.13 8.77
CA TRP A 393 7.46 11.93 9.13
C TRP A 393 6.55 12.15 10.31
N ARG A 394 7.01 12.84 11.36
CA ARG A 394 6.14 13.18 12.51
C ARG A 394 4.91 13.98 12.11
N ARG A 395 5.04 14.94 11.19
CA ARG A 395 3.90 15.74 10.72
C ARG A 395 2.95 14.93 9.84
N VAL A 396 3.51 14.15 8.92
CA VAL A 396 2.68 13.48 7.90
C VAL A 396 2.04 12.21 8.45
N LEU A 397 2.77 11.38 9.19
CA LEU A 397 2.22 10.18 9.83
C LEU A 397 1.31 10.53 11.01
N GLY A 398 1.64 11.57 11.79
CA GLY A 398 0.79 12.05 12.88
C GLY A 398 -0.57 12.56 12.40
N SER A 399 -0.60 13.34 11.31
CA SER A 399 -1.87 13.78 10.70
C SER A 399 -2.67 12.61 10.11
N ALA A 400 -1.98 11.58 9.66
CA ALA A 400 -2.59 10.38 9.12
C ALA A 400 -3.24 9.49 10.19
N GLN A 401 -2.82 9.58 11.44
CA GLN A 401 -3.35 8.82 12.58
C GLN A 401 -4.42 9.58 13.37
N GLY A 402 -4.84 10.78 12.94
CA GLY A 402 -5.90 11.56 13.58
C GLY A 402 -5.51 12.19 14.92
N VAL A 403 -4.22 12.27 15.26
CA VAL A 403 -3.74 13.01 16.43
C VAL A 403 -3.55 14.47 16.02
N PRO A 404 -4.29 15.43 16.59
CA PRO A 404 -4.05 16.86 16.31
C PRO A 404 -2.64 17.25 16.77
N ALA A 405 -1.95 18.01 15.94
CA ALA A 405 -0.60 18.52 16.17
C ALA A 405 -0.56 19.55 17.30
#